data_d2bdc0edba307bc9b0b0932da4183ee2
#
_entry.id   d2bdc0edba307bc9b0b0932da4183ee2
#
_cell.length_a   1.000
_cell.length_b   1.000
_cell.length_c   1.000
_cell.angle_alpha   90.00
_cell.angle_beta   90.00
_cell.angle_gamma   90.00
#
_symmetry.space_group_name_H-M   'P 1'
#
loop_
_entity.id
_entity.type
_entity.pdbx_description
1 polymer ?
#
loop_
_entity_poly.entity_id
_entity_poly.type
_entity_poly.pdbx_seq_one_letter_code
_entity_poly.pdbx_strand_id
1 'polypeptide(L)'
;RGLGDVYKRQVLLGGINRAVFATADDELRPVMNGIYFDITTEDITMVASDGHKLVRCKTLAAKGNERAAFILPKKPASLIKNLLPKEQGQVVIEFDERNAVFTLEKYRMVCRLIEGRYPNYNSVIPQNNPYKVTVDRIQLVGALRRVSIFSSQASSLIKLRMQPNQIVISAQDIDFSTSAEETLACQYDGNPMSIGFKSTFLIDILNNIAADEVIIELADPSRAGVIIPVEQEENEDLLMLLMPMMLND
;
A
#
# COMPACT_ATOMS: atom_id res chain seq x y z
N ARG A 1 -5.62 -31.68 -1.00
CA ARG A 1 -4.16 -31.71 -0.82
C ARG A 1 -3.62 -30.54 -1.61
N GLY A 2 -3.31 -29.42 -0.93
CA GLY A 2 -2.69 -28.27 -1.55
C GLY A 2 -1.28 -28.64 -2.00
N LEU A 3 -0.94 -28.26 -3.23
CA LEU A 3 0.42 -28.37 -3.75
C LEU A 3 1.28 -27.36 -2.99
N GLY A 4 2.38 -27.82 -2.41
CA GLY A 4 3.35 -26.94 -1.77
C GLY A 4 4.17 -26.20 -2.81
N ASP A 5 4.12 -24.88 -2.77
CA ASP A 5 4.94 -24.02 -3.60
C ASP A 5 6.16 -23.52 -2.81
N VAL A 6 7.30 -23.46 -3.47
CA VAL A 6 8.56 -23.03 -2.87
C VAL A 6 8.89 -21.61 -3.34
N TYR A 7 9.07 -20.71 -2.37
CA TYR A 7 9.38 -19.31 -2.65
C TYR A 7 10.70 -18.88 -2.06
N LYS A 8 11.36 -17.94 -2.74
CA LYS A 8 12.50 -17.24 -2.14
C LYS A 8 12.00 -16.38 -0.99
N ARG A 9 12.66 -16.48 0.17
CA ARG A 9 12.34 -15.73 1.38
C ARG A 9 12.17 -14.22 1.10
N GLN A 10 13.08 -13.64 0.34
CA GLN A 10 13.09 -12.20 0.05
C GLN A 10 11.85 -11.73 -0.74
N VAL A 11 11.37 -12.55 -1.67
CA VAL A 11 10.17 -12.25 -2.46
C VAL A 11 8.92 -12.21 -1.56
N LEU A 12 8.76 -13.23 -0.73
CA LEU A 12 7.64 -13.31 0.21
C LEU A 12 7.69 -12.18 1.25
N LEU A 13 8.87 -11.93 1.84
CA LEU A 13 9.06 -10.86 2.81
C LEU A 13 8.77 -9.49 2.21
N GLY A 14 9.26 -9.22 1.00
CA GLY A 14 9.03 -7.96 0.31
C GLY A 14 7.55 -7.67 0.11
N GLY A 15 6.79 -8.63 -0.38
CA GLY A 15 5.35 -8.48 -0.58
C GLY A 15 4.58 -8.29 0.72
N ILE A 16 4.86 -9.10 1.73
CA ILE A 16 4.20 -8.98 3.05
C ILE A 16 4.54 -7.65 3.73
N ASN A 17 5.80 -7.23 3.71
CA ASN A 17 6.22 -5.95 4.29
C ASN A 17 5.49 -4.75 3.69
N ARG A 18 5.21 -4.80 2.38
CA ARG A 18 4.53 -3.72 1.69
C ARG A 18 3.02 -3.74 1.84
N ALA A 19 2.43 -4.91 2.08
CA ALA A 19 0.98 -5.09 2.07
C ALA A 19 0.34 -5.09 3.46
N VAL A 20 1.02 -5.60 4.50
CA VAL A 20 0.39 -5.87 5.79
C VAL A 20 -0.18 -4.62 6.47
N PHE A 21 0.47 -3.46 6.32
CA PHE A 21 -0.01 -2.21 6.92
C PHE A 21 -1.36 -1.74 6.37
N ALA A 22 -1.71 -2.15 5.15
CA ALA A 22 -2.94 -1.76 4.47
C ALA A 22 -4.11 -2.71 4.73
N THR A 23 -3.93 -3.75 5.53
CA THR A 23 -5.04 -4.64 5.95
C THR A 23 -5.98 -3.91 6.90
N ALA A 24 -7.26 -4.27 6.85
CA ALA A 24 -8.28 -3.71 7.73
C ALA A 24 -8.36 -4.44 9.08
N ASP A 25 -9.05 -3.81 10.02
CA ASP A 25 -9.61 -4.42 11.23
C ASP A 25 -11.12 -4.13 11.20
N ASP A 26 -11.85 -4.84 10.36
CA ASP A 26 -13.26 -4.58 10.04
C ASP A 26 -14.11 -5.83 10.31
N GLU A 27 -14.96 -5.77 11.33
CA GLU A 27 -15.84 -6.88 11.71
C GLU A 27 -16.93 -7.17 10.67
N LEU A 28 -17.32 -6.16 9.89
CA LEU A 28 -18.36 -6.29 8.86
C LEU A 28 -17.81 -6.84 7.53
N ARG A 29 -16.54 -6.69 7.31
CA ARG A 29 -15.86 -7.15 6.08
C ARG A 29 -14.61 -7.97 6.42
N PRO A 30 -14.75 -9.17 7.01
CA PRO A 30 -13.61 -9.96 7.47
C PRO A 30 -12.59 -10.29 6.39
N VAL A 31 -13.01 -10.38 5.13
CA VAL A 31 -12.10 -10.64 3.99
C VAL A 31 -11.05 -9.55 3.80
N MET A 32 -11.31 -8.33 4.29
CA MET A 32 -10.36 -7.21 4.23
C MET A 32 -9.30 -7.27 5.35
N ASN A 33 -9.43 -8.17 6.32
CA ASN A 33 -8.56 -8.26 7.50
C ASN A 33 -7.29 -9.10 7.25
N GLY A 34 -6.90 -9.24 5.99
CA GLY A 34 -5.74 -10.01 5.62
C GLY A 34 -5.17 -9.61 4.27
N ILE A 35 -4.08 -10.26 3.90
CA ILE A 35 -3.44 -10.10 2.61
C ILE A 35 -4.01 -11.14 1.65
N TYR A 36 -4.54 -10.69 0.52
CA TYR A 36 -4.96 -11.55 -0.57
C TYR A 36 -3.77 -11.95 -1.43
N PHE A 37 -3.55 -13.26 -1.54
CA PHE A 37 -2.57 -13.85 -2.43
C PHE A 37 -3.28 -14.35 -3.69
N ASP A 38 -2.92 -13.78 -4.82
CA ASP A 38 -3.40 -14.20 -6.15
C ASP A 38 -2.22 -14.82 -6.90
N ILE A 39 -2.23 -16.15 -6.97
CA ILE A 39 -1.14 -16.96 -7.51
C ILE A 39 -1.53 -17.46 -8.89
N THR A 40 -0.67 -17.22 -9.86
CA THR A 40 -0.82 -17.73 -11.23
C THR A 40 0.41 -18.55 -11.62
N THR A 41 0.40 -19.13 -12.81
CA THR A 41 1.55 -19.83 -13.38
C THR A 41 2.66 -18.91 -13.86
N GLU A 42 2.44 -17.59 -13.81
CA GLU A 42 3.40 -16.58 -14.27
C GLU A 42 3.88 -15.64 -13.17
N ASP A 43 3.03 -15.39 -12.19
CA ASP A 43 3.28 -14.37 -11.16
C ASP A 43 2.56 -14.65 -9.84
N ILE A 44 2.89 -13.85 -8.85
CA ILE A 44 2.15 -13.73 -7.59
C ILE A 44 1.83 -12.27 -7.34
N THR A 45 0.57 -11.99 -7.03
CA THR A 45 0.10 -10.68 -6.60
C THR A 45 -0.36 -10.74 -5.15
N MET A 46 0.16 -9.85 -4.31
CA MET A 46 -0.28 -9.67 -2.94
C MET A 46 -1.04 -8.34 -2.85
N VAL A 47 -2.25 -8.39 -2.32
CA VAL A 47 -3.13 -7.23 -2.22
C VAL A 47 -3.63 -7.07 -0.80
N ALA A 48 -3.65 -5.85 -0.31
CA ALA A 48 -4.31 -5.50 0.95
C ALA A 48 -5.05 -4.17 0.79
N SER A 49 -6.19 -4.05 1.42
CA SER A 49 -6.99 -2.82 1.41
C SER A 49 -7.86 -2.74 2.67
N ASP A 50 -8.09 -1.53 3.12
CA ASP A 50 -9.05 -1.22 4.20
C ASP A 50 -10.24 -0.38 3.71
N GLY A 51 -10.37 -0.19 2.41
CA GLY A 51 -11.39 0.65 1.79
C GLY A 51 -10.97 2.12 1.62
N HIS A 52 -9.94 2.57 2.31
CA HIS A 52 -9.36 3.93 2.19
C HIS A 52 -8.06 3.93 1.40
N LYS A 53 -7.27 2.90 1.57
CA LYS A 53 -6.02 2.67 0.86
C LYS A 53 -5.95 1.25 0.33
N LEU A 54 -5.13 1.04 -0.68
CA LEU A 54 -4.88 -0.27 -1.28
C LEU A 54 -3.42 -0.39 -1.65
N VAL A 55 -2.86 -1.57 -1.42
CA VAL A 55 -1.53 -1.95 -1.91
C VAL A 55 -1.69 -3.14 -2.83
N ARG A 56 -1.09 -3.07 -4.01
CA ARG A 56 -0.90 -4.18 -4.91
C ARG A 56 0.58 -4.36 -5.16
N CYS A 57 1.11 -5.50 -4.77
CA CYS A 57 2.49 -5.88 -5.02
C CYS A 57 2.50 -7.13 -5.89
N LYS A 58 2.83 -6.97 -7.18
CA LYS A 58 2.95 -8.07 -8.13
C LYS A 58 4.42 -8.41 -8.34
N THR A 59 4.76 -9.69 -8.30
CA THR A 59 6.11 -10.17 -8.58
C THR A 59 6.11 -11.23 -9.65
N LEU A 60 7.04 -11.10 -10.61
CA LEU A 60 7.35 -12.11 -11.62
C LEU A 60 8.46 -13.06 -11.17
N ALA A 61 9.11 -12.77 -10.03
CA ALA A 61 10.18 -13.59 -9.47
C ALA A 61 9.67 -14.87 -8.79
N ALA A 62 8.37 -15.02 -8.61
CA ALA A 62 7.73 -16.18 -8.05
C ALA A 62 6.42 -16.49 -8.78
N LYS A 63 6.08 -17.74 -8.87
CA LYS A 63 4.87 -18.24 -9.53
C LYS A 63 4.40 -19.54 -8.89
N GLY A 64 3.15 -19.88 -9.08
CA GLY A 64 2.59 -21.17 -8.69
C GLY A 64 2.68 -22.22 -9.79
N ASN A 65 2.45 -23.47 -9.42
CA ASN A 65 2.31 -24.58 -10.38
C ASN A 65 0.93 -24.58 -11.04
N GLU A 66 -0.05 -23.99 -10.38
CA GLU A 66 -1.41 -23.81 -10.86
C GLU A 66 -2.00 -22.50 -10.30
N ARG A 67 -3.13 -22.10 -10.82
CA ARG A 67 -3.83 -20.92 -10.32
C ARG A 67 -4.47 -21.21 -8.96
N ALA A 68 -4.16 -20.36 -7.99
CA ALA A 68 -4.69 -20.47 -6.65
C ALA A 68 -4.80 -19.10 -5.97
N ALA A 69 -5.65 -19.01 -4.96
CA ALA A 69 -5.80 -17.78 -4.19
C ALA A 69 -6.17 -18.11 -2.75
N PHE A 70 -5.72 -17.26 -1.83
CA PHE A 70 -6.11 -17.34 -0.43
C PHE A 70 -5.95 -15.99 0.27
N ILE A 71 -6.59 -15.82 1.41
CA ILE A 71 -6.50 -14.63 2.25
C ILE A 71 -5.78 -14.99 3.54
N LEU A 72 -4.56 -14.47 3.70
CA LEU A 72 -3.74 -14.65 4.90
C LEU A 72 -4.13 -13.59 5.94
N PRO A 73 -4.61 -13.98 7.14
CA PRO A 73 -4.97 -13.01 8.17
C PRO A 73 -3.80 -12.12 8.57
N LYS A 74 -4.11 -10.92 9.01
CA LYS A 74 -3.14 -9.89 9.43
C LYS A 74 -2.16 -10.39 10.50
N LYS A 75 -2.64 -11.11 11.51
CA LYS A 75 -1.77 -11.59 12.60
C LYS A 75 -0.74 -12.62 12.13
N PRO A 76 -1.10 -13.69 11.41
CA PRO A 76 -0.11 -14.58 10.79
C PRO A 76 0.84 -13.85 9.85
N ALA A 77 0.36 -12.93 9.03
CA ALA A 77 1.20 -12.13 8.14
C ALA A 77 2.26 -11.34 8.92
N SER A 78 1.87 -10.70 10.02
CA SER A 78 2.79 -9.95 10.90
C SER A 78 3.82 -10.86 11.57
N LEU A 79 3.43 -12.06 11.97
CA LEU A 79 4.37 -13.06 12.52
C LEU A 79 5.40 -13.49 11.48
N ILE A 80 4.98 -13.78 10.26
CA ILE A 80 5.89 -14.12 9.15
C ILE A 80 6.84 -12.97 8.86
N LYS A 81 6.34 -11.74 8.80
CA LYS A 81 7.16 -10.53 8.64
C LYS A 81 8.30 -10.46 9.67
N ASN A 82 8.04 -10.85 10.90
CA ASN A 82 9.02 -10.81 11.99
C ASN A 82 9.97 -12.01 11.99
N LEU A 83 9.53 -13.17 11.48
CA LEU A 83 10.33 -14.40 11.43
C LEU A 83 11.27 -14.44 10.23
N LEU A 84 10.79 -14.05 9.05
CA LEU A 84 11.54 -14.18 7.79
C LEU A 84 12.92 -13.51 7.79
N PRO A 85 13.15 -12.34 8.40
CA PRO A 85 14.49 -11.75 8.44
C PRO A 85 15.53 -12.58 9.20
N LYS A 86 15.08 -13.45 10.09
CA LYS A 86 15.93 -14.33 10.92
C LYS A 86 16.22 -15.68 10.29
N GLU A 87 15.56 -15.95 9.16
CA GLU A 87 15.66 -17.21 8.42
C GLU A 87 16.53 -17.02 7.17
N GLN A 88 17.00 -18.13 6.64
CA GLN A 88 17.73 -18.18 5.37
C GLN A 88 17.04 -19.16 4.41
N GLY A 89 17.32 -19.00 3.12
CA GLY A 89 16.88 -19.94 2.12
C GLY A 89 15.45 -19.74 1.63
N GLN A 90 14.72 -20.82 1.48
CA GLN A 90 13.41 -20.87 0.87
C GLN A 90 12.31 -21.06 1.90
N VAL A 91 11.10 -20.65 1.53
CA VAL A 91 9.88 -20.86 2.30
C VAL A 91 8.95 -21.75 1.46
N VAL A 92 8.47 -22.84 2.06
CA VAL A 92 7.46 -23.68 1.44
C VAL A 92 6.11 -23.28 1.98
N ILE A 93 5.16 -22.97 1.08
CA ILE A 93 3.79 -22.65 1.42
C ILE A 93 2.89 -23.76 0.90
N GLU A 94 2.21 -24.43 1.81
CA GLU A 94 1.16 -25.39 1.52
C GLU A 94 -0.16 -24.84 2.02
N PHE A 95 -1.21 -24.91 1.22
CA PHE A 95 -2.52 -24.39 1.62
C PHE A 95 -3.64 -25.25 1.04
N ASP A 96 -4.76 -25.20 1.72
CA ASP A 96 -6.06 -25.69 1.27
C ASP A 96 -7.11 -24.58 1.39
N GLU A 97 -8.38 -24.91 1.32
CA GLU A 97 -9.46 -23.93 1.41
C GLU A 97 -9.54 -23.22 2.77
N ARG A 98 -8.98 -23.81 3.81
CA ARG A 98 -9.16 -23.36 5.20
C ARG A 98 -7.87 -23.00 5.91
N ASN A 99 -6.77 -23.64 5.55
CA ASN A 99 -5.52 -23.52 6.29
C ASN A 99 -4.35 -23.29 5.36
N ALA A 100 -3.32 -22.61 5.88
CA ALA A 100 -2.01 -22.54 5.26
C ALA A 100 -0.92 -22.98 6.23
N VAL A 101 0.12 -23.59 5.68
CA VAL A 101 1.32 -24.03 6.39
C VAL A 101 2.51 -23.36 5.73
N PHE A 102 3.25 -22.59 6.51
CA PHE A 102 4.51 -21.97 6.13
C PHE A 102 5.65 -22.75 6.77
N THR A 103 6.46 -23.40 5.97
CA THR A 103 7.63 -24.15 6.45
C THR A 103 8.89 -23.34 6.12
N LEU A 104 9.57 -22.91 7.16
CA LEU A 104 10.85 -22.23 7.13
C LEU A 104 11.93 -23.19 7.63
N GLU A 105 13.20 -22.79 7.59
CA GLU A 105 14.30 -23.64 8.02
C GLU A 105 14.16 -24.09 9.49
N LYS A 106 13.82 -23.14 10.38
CA LYS A 106 13.74 -23.38 11.83
C LYS A 106 12.32 -23.38 12.38
N TYR A 107 11.35 -22.94 11.59
CA TYR A 107 9.98 -22.76 12.06
C TYR A 107 8.97 -23.35 11.08
N ARG A 108 7.88 -23.82 11.63
CA ARG A 108 6.69 -24.21 10.89
C ARG A 108 5.50 -23.50 11.50
N MET A 109 4.82 -22.70 10.68
CA MET A 109 3.61 -21.99 11.11
C MET A 109 2.40 -22.56 10.39
N VAL A 110 1.39 -22.92 11.17
CA VAL A 110 0.07 -23.33 10.68
C VAL A 110 -0.91 -22.25 11.04
N CYS A 111 -1.68 -21.78 10.09
CA CYS A 111 -2.71 -20.78 10.35
C CYS A 111 -4.00 -21.09 9.60
N ARG A 112 -5.12 -20.64 10.17
CA ARG A 112 -6.41 -20.65 9.49
C ARG A 112 -6.50 -19.44 8.56
N LEU A 113 -6.95 -19.67 7.34
CA LEU A 113 -7.18 -18.63 6.34
C LEU A 113 -8.54 -17.97 6.55
N ILE A 114 -8.70 -16.75 6.04
CA ILE A 114 -9.99 -16.08 6.01
C ILE A 114 -10.80 -16.66 4.85
N GLU A 115 -11.98 -17.20 5.16
CA GLU A 115 -12.92 -17.70 4.17
C GLU A 115 -13.69 -16.56 3.53
N GLY A 116 -13.96 -16.68 2.23
CA GLY A 116 -14.75 -15.71 1.49
C GLY A 116 -14.07 -15.29 0.18
N ARG A 117 -14.81 -14.49 -0.58
CA ARG A 117 -14.33 -13.95 -1.84
C ARG A 117 -13.72 -12.56 -1.63
N TYR A 118 -12.45 -12.41 -1.99
CA TYR A 118 -11.81 -11.09 -2.00
C TYR A 118 -12.43 -10.21 -3.08
N PRO A 119 -12.67 -8.91 -2.82
CA PRO A 119 -13.20 -7.98 -3.83
C PRO A 119 -12.33 -7.92 -5.08
N ASN A 120 -12.95 -7.55 -6.22
CA ASN A 120 -12.19 -7.31 -7.45
C ASN A 120 -11.38 -6.03 -7.31
N TYR A 121 -10.15 -6.15 -6.81
CA TYR A 121 -9.27 -5.03 -6.55
C TYR A 121 -8.86 -4.27 -7.83
N ASN A 122 -8.80 -4.93 -8.98
CA ASN A 122 -8.45 -4.28 -10.23
C ASN A 122 -9.50 -3.24 -10.66
N SER A 123 -10.75 -3.41 -10.27
CA SER A 123 -11.83 -2.50 -10.65
C SER A 123 -11.75 -1.12 -9.98
N VAL A 124 -11.06 -1.02 -8.85
CA VAL A 124 -10.93 0.24 -8.11
C VAL A 124 -9.65 1.02 -8.43
N ILE A 125 -8.72 0.41 -9.14
CA ILE A 125 -7.47 1.04 -9.54
C ILE A 125 -7.72 1.93 -10.77
N PRO A 126 -7.50 3.26 -10.67
CA PRO A 126 -7.63 4.15 -11.83
C PRO A 126 -6.64 3.78 -12.93
N GLN A 127 -7.11 3.71 -14.16
CA GLN A 127 -6.26 3.35 -15.32
C GLN A 127 -5.65 4.57 -16.01
N ASN A 128 -6.25 5.75 -15.86
CA ASN A 128 -5.91 6.94 -16.62
C ASN A 128 -5.91 8.19 -15.73
N ASN A 129 -4.99 8.24 -14.77
CA ASN A 129 -4.72 9.46 -14.03
C ASN A 129 -3.66 10.27 -14.82
N PRO A 130 -4.05 11.39 -15.47
CA PRO A 130 -3.17 12.07 -16.44
C PRO A 130 -2.11 12.95 -15.78
N TYR A 131 -2.32 13.40 -14.54
CA TYR A 131 -1.42 14.32 -13.86
C TYR A 131 -0.42 13.54 -13.01
N LYS A 132 0.88 13.72 -13.29
CA LYS A 132 1.96 12.99 -12.63
C LYS A 132 2.88 13.95 -11.89
N VAL A 133 3.02 13.72 -10.60
CA VAL A 133 3.89 14.49 -9.71
C VAL A 133 5.04 13.60 -9.28
N THR A 134 6.27 13.94 -9.66
CA THR A 134 7.47 13.24 -9.19
C THR A 134 8.12 14.05 -8.08
N VAL A 135 8.30 13.42 -6.93
CA VAL A 135 8.77 14.10 -5.72
C VAL A 135 9.68 13.21 -4.89
N ASP A 136 10.64 13.83 -4.19
CA ASP A 136 11.44 13.15 -3.18
C ASP A 136 10.57 12.66 -2.04
N ARG A 137 10.61 11.36 -1.78
CA ARG A 137 9.76 10.69 -0.80
C ARG A 137 10.02 11.15 0.63
N ILE A 138 11.27 11.25 1.03
CA ILE A 138 11.67 11.62 2.40
C ILE A 138 11.32 13.08 2.68
N GLN A 139 11.55 13.97 1.72
CA GLN A 139 11.18 15.37 1.84
C GLN A 139 9.66 15.53 1.97
N LEU A 140 8.90 14.80 1.17
CA LEU A 140 7.43 14.83 1.24
C LEU A 140 6.93 14.32 2.61
N VAL A 141 7.46 13.21 3.11
CA VAL A 141 7.10 12.69 4.45
C VAL A 141 7.43 13.71 5.53
N GLY A 142 8.59 14.33 5.48
CA GLY A 142 8.99 15.37 6.43
C GLY A 142 8.05 16.56 6.43
N ALA A 143 7.70 17.07 5.26
CA ALA A 143 6.78 18.18 5.10
C ALA A 143 5.36 17.81 5.60
N LEU A 144 4.86 16.64 5.24
CA LEU A 144 3.57 16.13 5.73
C LEU A 144 3.52 16.05 7.26
N ARG A 145 4.57 15.54 7.89
CA ARG A 145 4.66 15.44 9.35
C ARG A 145 4.62 16.80 10.03
N ARG A 146 5.36 17.77 9.51
CA ARG A 146 5.38 19.15 10.07
C ARG A 146 4.04 19.83 9.91
N VAL A 147 3.49 19.83 8.71
CA VAL A 147 2.23 20.51 8.40
C VAL A 147 1.04 19.85 9.10
N SER A 148 1.03 18.52 9.22
CA SER A 148 -0.08 17.80 9.86
C SER A 148 -0.26 18.09 11.34
N ILE A 149 0.75 18.61 12.03
CA ILE A 149 0.64 19.08 13.42
C ILE A 149 -0.45 20.16 13.56
N PHE A 150 -0.66 20.94 12.52
CA PHE A 150 -1.62 22.04 12.47
C PHE A 150 -2.98 21.64 11.87
N SER A 151 -3.17 20.36 11.53
CA SER A 151 -4.46 19.85 11.06
C SER A 151 -5.40 19.53 12.23
N SER A 152 -6.71 19.50 11.93
CA SER A 152 -7.68 18.98 12.89
C SER A 152 -7.37 17.51 13.24
N GLN A 153 -7.32 17.20 14.53
CA GLN A 153 -7.08 15.83 14.99
C GLN A 153 -8.22 14.87 14.59
N ALA A 154 -9.43 15.39 14.44
CA ALA A 154 -10.58 14.59 14.05
C ALA A 154 -10.48 14.08 12.60
N SER A 155 -9.97 14.89 11.68
CA SER A 155 -9.91 14.55 10.26
C SER A 155 -8.51 14.20 9.78
N SER A 156 -7.46 14.77 10.37
CA SER A 156 -6.08 14.72 9.87
C SER A 156 -5.97 15.14 8.39
N LEU A 157 -6.85 16.04 7.96
CA LEU A 157 -6.89 16.48 6.57
C LEU A 157 -5.71 17.38 6.25
N ILE A 158 -5.01 17.04 5.18
CA ILE A 158 -4.03 17.93 4.52
C ILE A 158 -4.47 18.20 3.09
N LYS A 159 -4.11 19.37 2.60
CA LYS A 159 -4.34 19.80 1.22
C LYS A 159 -3.02 19.81 0.47
N LEU A 160 -2.99 19.16 -0.67
CA LEU A 160 -1.90 19.23 -1.65
C LEU A 160 -2.37 20.09 -2.81
N ARG A 161 -1.69 21.20 -3.05
CA ARG A 161 -1.90 22.04 -4.22
C ARG A 161 -0.70 21.90 -5.16
N MET A 162 -0.92 21.29 -6.30
CA MET A 162 0.08 21.15 -7.36
C MET A 162 0.08 22.39 -8.23
N GLN A 163 1.26 22.91 -8.44
CA GLN A 163 1.59 23.97 -9.38
C GLN A 163 2.80 23.55 -10.21
N PRO A 164 3.12 24.22 -11.33
CA PRO A 164 4.32 23.86 -12.07
C PRO A 164 5.56 23.80 -11.19
N ASN A 165 6.13 22.60 -11.09
CA ASN A 165 7.32 22.26 -10.30
C ASN A 165 7.24 22.56 -8.79
N GLN A 166 6.05 22.66 -8.23
CA GLN A 166 5.82 22.89 -6.80
C GLN A 166 4.63 22.10 -6.26
N ILE A 167 4.75 21.65 -5.02
CA ILE A 167 3.63 21.20 -4.21
C ILE A 167 3.54 22.12 -3.00
N VAL A 168 2.38 22.75 -2.81
CA VAL A 168 2.08 23.49 -1.59
C VAL A 168 1.26 22.57 -0.68
N ILE A 169 1.84 22.23 0.46
CA ILE A 169 1.22 21.36 1.46
C ILE A 169 0.67 22.24 2.55
N SER A 170 -0.63 22.16 2.83
CA SER A 170 -1.28 23.00 3.85
C SER A 170 -2.23 22.20 4.72
N ALA A 171 -2.41 22.68 5.93
CA ALA A 171 -3.38 22.19 6.88
C ALA A 171 -3.89 23.35 7.75
N GLN A 172 -5.10 23.19 8.27
CA GLN A 172 -5.67 24.13 9.22
C GLN A 172 -6.55 23.40 10.23
N ASP A 173 -6.61 23.96 11.42
CA ASP A 173 -7.55 23.59 12.46
C ASP A 173 -8.34 24.85 12.84
N ILE A 174 -9.59 24.91 12.41
CA ILE A 174 -10.46 26.07 12.62
C ILE A 174 -10.79 26.22 14.09
N ASP A 175 -10.98 25.13 14.82
CA ASP A 175 -11.35 25.16 16.24
C ASP A 175 -10.24 25.77 17.12
N PHE A 176 -9.00 25.56 16.76
CA PHE A 176 -7.84 26.11 17.45
C PHE A 176 -7.19 27.29 16.74
N SER A 177 -7.76 27.74 15.62
CA SER A 177 -7.24 28.86 14.81
C SER A 177 -5.77 28.71 14.45
N THR A 178 -5.36 27.49 14.11
CA THR A 178 -4.00 27.18 13.68
C THR A 178 -3.95 26.78 12.22
N SER A 179 -2.87 27.13 11.55
CA SER A 179 -2.62 26.72 10.18
C SER A 179 -1.13 26.63 9.91
N ALA A 180 -0.77 25.83 8.90
CA ALA A 180 0.58 25.75 8.40
C ALA A 180 0.57 25.53 6.90
N GLU A 181 1.63 25.99 6.26
CA GLU A 181 1.87 25.83 4.84
C GLU A 181 3.36 25.60 4.59
N GLU A 182 3.68 24.67 3.73
CA GLU A 182 5.05 24.38 3.32
C GLU A 182 5.08 24.12 1.81
N THR A 183 6.07 24.67 1.11
CA THR A 183 6.26 24.48 -0.31
C THR A 183 7.42 23.53 -0.56
N LEU A 184 7.20 22.54 -1.41
CA LEU A 184 8.18 21.53 -1.79
C LEU A 184 8.38 21.52 -3.29
N ALA A 185 9.65 21.47 -3.72
CA ALA A 185 9.98 21.32 -5.14
C ALA A 185 9.61 19.91 -5.63
N CYS A 186 9.11 19.84 -6.84
CA CYS A 186 8.75 18.58 -7.51
C CYS A 186 8.87 18.73 -9.03
N GLN A 187 8.60 17.64 -9.75
CA GLN A 187 8.42 17.67 -11.19
C GLN A 187 6.92 17.54 -11.48
N TYR A 188 6.32 18.60 -11.96
CA TYR A 188 4.91 18.66 -12.35
C TYR A 188 4.71 19.70 -13.44
N ASP A 189 4.07 19.32 -14.53
CA ASP A 189 3.81 20.17 -15.70
C ASP A 189 2.33 20.28 -16.06
N GLY A 190 1.45 19.71 -15.22
CA GLY A 190 0.02 19.76 -15.42
C GLY A 190 -0.64 21.08 -14.98
N ASN A 191 -1.94 21.15 -15.16
CA ASN A 191 -2.73 22.29 -14.67
C ASN A 191 -2.70 22.33 -13.13
N PRO A 192 -2.76 23.53 -12.53
CA PRO A 192 -2.90 23.66 -11.10
C PRO A 192 -4.14 22.90 -10.60
N MET A 193 -3.97 22.08 -9.57
CA MET A 193 -5.06 21.36 -8.94
C MET A 193 -4.81 21.19 -7.44
N SER A 194 -5.89 21.02 -6.70
CA SER A 194 -5.83 20.73 -5.27
C SER A 194 -6.54 19.42 -4.97
N ILE A 195 -6.01 18.67 -4.02
CA ILE A 195 -6.61 17.44 -3.53
C ILE A 195 -6.36 17.31 -2.04
N GLY A 196 -7.34 16.76 -1.32
CA GLY A 196 -7.23 16.47 0.11
C GLY A 196 -6.95 15.00 0.37
N PHE A 197 -6.09 14.74 1.34
CA PHE A 197 -5.83 13.39 1.85
C PHE A 197 -5.77 13.39 3.37
N LYS A 198 -6.06 12.23 3.96
CA LYS A 198 -5.75 12.00 5.37
C LYS A 198 -4.23 11.84 5.51
N SER A 199 -3.60 12.75 6.25
CA SER A 199 -2.14 12.79 6.36
C SER A 199 -1.53 11.49 6.90
N THR A 200 -2.18 10.89 7.89
CA THR A 200 -1.71 9.63 8.49
C THR A 200 -1.66 8.50 7.47
N PHE A 201 -2.63 8.40 6.58
CA PHE A 201 -2.67 7.37 5.54
C PHE A 201 -1.61 7.62 4.45
N LEU A 202 -1.45 8.86 4.02
CA LEU A 202 -0.44 9.20 3.04
C LEU A 202 0.99 8.97 3.57
N ILE A 203 1.24 9.33 4.81
CA ILE A 203 2.53 9.08 5.47
C ILE A 203 2.79 7.57 5.59
N ASP A 204 1.80 6.78 5.99
CA ASP A 204 1.94 5.31 6.07
C ASP A 204 2.30 4.69 4.72
N ILE A 205 1.63 5.11 3.66
CA ILE A 205 1.93 4.66 2.29
C ILE A 205 3.38 4.98 1.94
N LEU A 206 3.79 6.23 2.11
CA LEU A 206 5.15 6.68 1.76
C LEU A 206 6.22 5.97 2.59
N ASN A 207 5.95 5.69 3.86
CA ASN A 207 6.87 4.95 4.73
C ASN A 207 7.03 3.47 4.35
N ASN A 208 6.11 2.91 3.56
CA ASN A 208 6.17 1.53 3.09
C ASN A 208 6.67 1.40 1.64
N ILE A 209 7.20 2.48 1.08
CA ILE A 209 7.92 2.51 -0.20
C ILE A 209 9.39 2.74 0.09
N ALA A 210 10.27 1.92 -0.46
CA ALA A 210 11.72 2.01 -0.23
C ALA A 210 12.45 2.96 -1.18
N ALA A 211 11.83 3.35 -2.30
CA ALA A 211 12.45 4.22 -3.30
C ALA A 211 12.69 5.64 -2.78
N ASP A 212 13.70 6.32 -3.31
CA ASP A 212 14.01 7.70 -2.98
C ASP A 212 12.97 8.68 -3.54
N GLU A 213 12.45 8.40 -4.73
CA GLU A 213 11.45 9.22 -5.40
C GLU A 213 10.18 8.40 -5.69
N VAL A 214 9.05 9.08 -5.61
CA VAL A 214 7.73 8.52 -5.94
C VAL A 214 7.04 9.37 -7.01
N ILE A 215 6.16 8.72 -7.77
CA ILE A 215 5.22 9.38 -8.66
C ILE A 215 3.85 9.28 -8.02
N ILE A 216 3.18 10.44 -7.88
CA ILE A 216 1.78 10.52 -7.49
C ILE A 216 0.97 10.83 -8.75
N GLU A 217 0.10 9.92 -9.15
CA GLU A 217 -0.75 10.05 -10.32
C GLU A 217 -2.16 10.48 -9.89
N LEU A 218 -2.62 11.59 -10.42
CA LEU A 218 -3.89 12.24 -10.06
C LEU A 218 -4.74 12.52 -11.30
N ALA A 219 -6.04 12.66 -11.11
CA ALA A 219 -6.97 13.06 -12.16
C ALA A 219 -7.82 14.27 -11.74
N ASP A 220 -8.52 14.16 -10.61
CA ASP A 220 -9.35 15.21 -10.04
C ASP A 220 -9.44 15.05 -8.51
N PRO A 221 -9.98 16.04 -7.78
CA PRO A 221 -10.03 16.00 -6.31
C PRO A 221 -10.90 14.88 -5.72
N SER A 222 -11.73 14.21 -6.53
CA SER A 222 -12.65 13.16 -6.06
C SER A 222 -12.18 11.74 -6.40
N ARG A 223 -11.14 11.61 -7.23
CA ARG A 223 -10.64 10.33 -7.69
C ARG A 223 -9.40 9.90 -6.89
N ALA A 224 -9.29 8.59 -6.64
CA ALA A 224 -8.15 8.01 -5.95
C ALA A 224 -6.82 8.41 -6.59
N GLY A 225 -5.87 8.78 -5.75
CA GLY A 225 -4.48 8.96 -6.16
C GLY A 225 -3.75 7.63 -6.20
N VAL A 226 -2.91 7.44 -7.20
CA VAL A 226 -2.03 6.29 -7.35
C VAL A 226 -0.62 6.73 -7.01
N ILE A 227 0.06 5.97 -6.17
CA ILE A 227 1.42 6.25 -5.72
C ILE A 227 2.30 5.05 -6.07
N ILE A 228 3.32 5.32 -6.87
CA ILE A 228 4.27 4.31 -7.31
C ILE A 228 5.71 4.79 -7.08
N PRO A 229 6.66 3.89 -6.82
CA PRO A 229 8.08 4.26 -6.83
C PRO A 229 8.53 4.62 -8.26
N VAL A 230 9.42 5.59 -8.39
CA VAL A 230 10.03 5.93 -9.69
C VAL A 230 10.83 4.75 -10.20
N GLU A 231 11.65 4.15 -9.32
CA GLU A 231 12.40 2.94 -9.63
C GLU A 231 11.71 1.74 -9.01
N GLN A 232 11.18 0.88 -9.85
CA GLN A 232 10.67 -0.44 -9.45
C GLN A 232 11.83 -1.41 -9.28
N GLU A 233 11.73 -2.30 -8.30
CA GLU A 233 12.66 -3.42 -8.21
C GLU A 233 12.47 -4.37 -9.39
N GLU A 234 13.55 -5.07 -9.77
CA GLU A 234 13.50 -6.03 -10.86
C GLU A 234 12.42 -7.08 -10.61
N ASN A 235 11.61 -7.36 -11.63
CA ASN A 235 10.48 -8.29 -11.59
C ASN A 235 9.35 -7.92 -10.61
N GLU A 236 9.28 -6.68 -10.18
CA GLU A 236 8.24 -6.21 -9.26
C GLU A 236 7.44 -5.06 -9.87
N ASP A 237 6.13 -5.08 -9.63
CA ASP A 237 5.21 -4.00 -9.96
C ASP A 237 4.43 -3.63 -8.68
N LEU A 238 4.91 -2.60 -7.99
CA LEU A 238 4.30 -2.06 -6.79
C LEU A 238 3.43 -0.86 -7.13
N LEU A 239 2.19 -0.89 -6.67
CA LEU A 239 1.25 0.20 -6.78
C LEU A 239 0.51 0.36 -5.46
N MET A 240 0.41 1.60 -5.00
CA MET A 240 -0.41 1.96 -3.85
C MET A 240 -1.46 2.98 -4.27
N LEU A 241 -2.60 2.94 -3.62
CA LEU A 241 -3.75 3.77 -3.93
C LEU A 241 -4.27 4.38 -2.64
N LEU A 242 -4.66 5.65 -2.69
CA LEU A 242 -5.26 6.38 -1.59
C LEU A 242 -6.50 7.14 -2.06
N MET A 243 -7.62 6.90 -1.37
CA MET A 243 -8.85 7.66 -1.58
C MET A 243 -8.69 9.09 -1.05
N PRO A 244 -9.14 10.10 -1.80
CA PRO A 244 -9.07 11.48 -1.33
C PRO A 244 -10.14 11.78 -0.27
N MET A 245 -9.88 12.83 0.49
CA MET A 245 -10.88 13.49 1.32
C MET A 245 -11.37 14.74 0.62
N MET A 246 -12.68 15.03 0.75
CA MET A 246 -13.24 16.25 0.18
C MET A 246 -12.68 17.49 0.88
N LEU A 247 -12.30 18.49 0.09
CA LEU A 247 -11.90 19.80 0.57
C LEU A 247 -13.15 20.64 0.79
N ASN A 248 -13.21 21.29 1.95
CA ASN A 248 -14.23 22.30 2.25
C ASN A 248 -13.62 23.68 1.90
N ASP A 249 -13.80 24.09 0.67
CA ASP A 249 -13.45 25.45 0.21
C ASP A 249 -14.67 26.37 0.29
#